data_aa9c108c2498efbd9c51faddbcdb3133
#
_entry.id   aa9c108c2498efbd9c51faddbcdb3133
#
_cell.length_a   1.000
_cell.length_b   1.000
_cell.length_c   1.000
_cell.angle_alpha   90.00
_cell.angle_beta   90.00
_cell.angle_gamma   90.00
#
_symmetry.space_group_name_H-M   'P 1'
#
loop_
_entity.id
_entity.type
_entity.pdbx_description
1 polymer ?
#
loop_
_entity_poly.entity_id
_entity_poly.type
_entity_poly.pdbx_seq_one_letter_code
_entity_poly.pdbx_strand_id
1 'polypeptide(L)'
;MKRALLINLPKTDLMVPPAALGVLAGVCGENNVDYDFLDFNVGLDSKFEDEQWLIMDNWLTGVTDSCDTEFLSVISRCWKESVIDNIHKYDFICISVLSYWGLKIAMHLLSNLDFVNNKRNYKIIIGGSGCQNNIDGYAQGKKSLGEWLLENMYVDHVVYGDGETTFAEILQESKQTLLKPTAQQDDLNSYPIPNYKGINFSDYKADAVFITGSRGCVRKCTFCDIETTWPVFRYRKAELIVEEIKKHYYDLGVERFEFTDSLINGSVSNFYKFNQLLAEEKAKNSDLKNISYVGQFIARPKQQMLPSHYEAMYYAGCKQITIGIESFSERVRNDMKKKFSNRDIDYHIKQCALWGISNIWLMIVGYPSESQEDHLDNIHGIKRYAPYAKTGVLEMIRWGTTLHYIDGTPLTRQHMLDRHQIYEPGNDSEIRPGSSYTWKSGINPDLTLRERIRRRLDLHKHTTKHRIPQARALEDLMILSRMAESA
;
A
#
# COMPACT_ATOMS: atom_id res chain seq x y z
N MET A 1 14.87 -31.94 5.31
CA MET A 1 13.75 -31.13 4.78
C MET A 1 14.34 -29.79 4.40
N LYS A 2 13.96 -29.20 3.27
CA LYS A 2 14.46 -27.87 2.89
C LYS A 2 13.93 -26.82 3.84
N ARG A 3 14.68 -25.72 4.04
CA ARG A 3 14.32 -24.65 4.98
C ARG A 3 14.50 -23.28 4.37
N ALA A 4 13.55 -22.39 4.58
CA ALA A 4 13.54 -21.02 4.08
C ALA A 4 13.62 -20.01 5.23
N LEU A 5 14.34 -18.90 5.03
CA LEU A 5 14.24 -17.70 5.85
C LEU A 5 13.39 -16.67 5.09
N LEU A 6 12.25 -16.32 5.64
CA LEU A 6 11.30 -15.36 5.06
C LEU A 6 11.53 -13.98 5.68
N ILE A 7 12.01 -13.03 4.88
CA ILE A 7 12.48 -11.73 5.35
C ILE A 7 11.59 -10.62 4.80
N ASN A 8 11.11 -9.73 5.68
CA ASN A 8 10.51 -8.46 5.30
C ASN A 8 11.51 -7.33 5.53
N LEU A 9 11.81 -6.53 4.51
CA LEU A 9 12.71 -5.38 4.64
C LEU A 9 11.94 -4.10 5.02
N PRO A 10 12.59 -3.17 5.74
CA PRO A 10 12.02 -1.87 6.03
C PRO A 10 11.86 -1.02 4.73
N LYS A 11 10.99 0.02 4.69
CA LYS A 11 10.14 0.38 5.83
C LYS A 11 8.73 -0.12 5.59
N THR A 12 8.19 -0.82 6.56
CA THR A 12 6.78 -1.19 6.59
C THR A 12 6.16 -0.70 7.90
N ASP A 13 4.85 -0.57 7.95
CA ASP A 13 4.15 -0.22 9.17
C ASP A 13 4.20 -1.41 10.15
N LEU A 14 4.43 -1.12 11.42
CA LEU A 14 4.42 -2.12 12.51
C LEU A 14 3.02 -2.30 13.13
N MET A 15 1.98 -1.88 12.44
CA MET A 15 0.62 -2.10 12.95
C MET A 15 0.23 -3.57 12.94
N VAL A 16 0.55 -4.29 11.87
CA VAL A 16 0.13 -5.68 11.62
C VAL A 16 1.29 -6.43 10.98
N PRO A 17 1.46 -7.75 11.24
CA PRO A 17 2.48 -8.56 10.56
C PRO A 17 2.38 -8.45 9.04
N PRO A 18 3.50 -8.31 8.31
CA PRO A 18 3.50 -8.17 6.85
C PRO A 18 2.79 -9.32 6.14
N ALA A 19 1.82 -9.01 5.27
CA ALA A 19 1.06 -10.00 4.50
C ALA A 19 1.99 -10.94 3.70
N ALA A 20 3.08 -10.40 3.15
CA ALA A 20 4.03 -11.16 2.35
C ALA A 20 4.64 -12.33 3.12
N LEU A 21 4.97 -12.16 4.42
CA LEU A 21 5.51 -13.24 5.24
C LEU A 21 4.52 -14.39 5.38
N GLY A 22 3.25 -14.07 5.70
CA GLY A 22 2.20 -15.08 5.82
C GLY A 22 1.93 -15.82 4.50
N VAL A 23 1.89 -15.09 3.38
CA VAL A 23 1.70 -15.66 2.04
C VAL A 23 2.83 -16.62 1.68
N LEU A 24 4.09 -16.19 1.82
CA LEU A 24 5.25 -17.02 1.51
C LEU A 24 5.30 -18.26 2.42
N ALA A 25 4.95 -18.14 3.69
CA ALA A 25 4.86 -19.26 4.63
C ALA A 25 3.76 -20.25 4.23
N GLY A 26 2.61 -19.77 3.75
CA GLY A 26 1.56 -20.64 3.20
C GLY A 26 2.07 -21.47 2.03
N VAL A 27 2.79 -20.84 1.09
CA VAL A 27 3.42 -21.53 -0.04
C VAL A 27 4.47 -22.54 0.42
N CYS A 28 5.34 -22.17 1.37
CA CYS A 28 6.33 -23.09 1.94
C CYS A 28 5.67 -24.35 2.52
N GLY A 29 4.57 -24.16 3.30
CA GLY A 29 3.85 -25.27 3.91
C GLY A 29 3.29 -26.26 2.88
N GLU A 30 2.69 -25.80 1.78
CA GLU A 30 2.18 -26.65 0.71
C GLU A 30 3.30 -27.38 -0.07
N ASN A 31 4.51 -26.84 -0.06
CA ASN A 31 5.68 -27.42 -0.76
C ASN A 31 6.60 -28.22 0.18
N ASN A 32 6.20 -28.51 1.42
CA ASN A 32 6.98 -29.23 2.43
C ASN A 32 8.36 -28.59 2.69
N VAL A 33 8.41 -27.27 2.76
CA VAL A 33 9.58 -26.47 3.12
C VAL A 33 9.35 -25.86 4.49
N ASP A 34 10.24 -26.15 5.46
CA ASP A 34 10.23 -25.49 6.76
C ASP A 34 10.61 -24.01 6.60
N TYR A 35 10.17 -23.16 7.51
CA TYR A 35 10.50 -21.74 7.44
C TYR A 35 10.64 -21.08 8.81
N ASP A 36 11.43 -20.00 8.80
CA ASP A 36 11.51 -19.03 9.87
C ASP A 36 11.15 -17.65 9.34
N PHE A 37 10.64 -16.79 10.22
CA PHE A 37 10.33 -15.40 9.92
C PHE A 37 11.41 -14.46 10.43
N LEU A 38 11.72 -13.43 9.64
CA LEU A 38 12.49 -12.28 10.05
C LEU A 38 11.81 -11.01 9.53
N ASP A 39 11.01 -10.34 10.36
CA ASP A 39 10.66 -8.96 10.07
C ASP A 39 11.81 -8.05 10.49
N PHE A 40 12.63 -7.66 9.51
CA PHE A 40 13.81 -6.84 9.77
C PHE A 40 13.43 -5.41 10.22
N ASN A 41 12.22 -4.97 9.90
CA ASN A 41 11.67 -3.70 10.37
C ASN A 41 11.45 -3.71 11.89
N VAL A 42 10.88 -4.79 12.45
CA VAL A 42 10.75 -5.00 13.91
C VAL A 42 12.13 -5.00 14.57
N GLY A 43 13.09 -5.72 13.99
CA GLY A 43 14.44 -5.80 14.52
C GLY A 43 15.18 -4.45 14.59
N LEU A 44 14.84 -3.53 13.71
CA LEU A 44 15.41 -2.17 13.68
C LEU A 44 14.63 -1.18 14.55
N ASP A 45 13.32 -1.32 14.71
CA ASP A 45 12.47 -0.39 15.46
C ASP A 45 12.99 -0.18 16.88
N SER A 46 13.42 -1.25 17.54
CA SER A 46 14.00 -1.21 18.88
C SER A 46 15.43 -0.61 18.96
N LYS A 47 16.05 -0.30 17.82
CA LYS A 47 17.43 0.22 17.74
C LYS A 47 17.51 1.70 17.46
N PHE A 48 16.39 2.30 17.03
CA PHE A 48 16.37 3.69 16.60
C PHE A 48 15.25 4.47 17.30
N GLU A 49 15.58 5.68 17.71
CA GLU A 49 14.63 6.67 18.21
C GLU A 49 13.85 7.31 17.04
N ASP A 50 12.70 7.92 17.33
CA ASP A 50 11.82 8.56 16.31
C ASP A 50 12.57 9.56 15.42
N GLU A 51 13.53 10.31 15.97
CA GLU A 51 14.34 11.28 15.23
C GLU A 51 15.26 10.59 14.21
N GLN A 52 15.86 9.47 14.59
CA GLN A 52 16.73 8.67 13.70
C GLN A 52 15.89 8.01 12.59
N TRP A 53 14.69 7.57 12.91
CA TRP A 53 13.74 7.08 11.91
C TRP A 53 13.35 8.16 10.91
N LEU A 54 13.17 9.41 11.34
CA LEU A 54 12.89 10.53 10.45
C LEU A 54 14.08 10.84 9.52
N ILE A 55 15.31 10.75 10.00
CA ILE A 55 16.51 10.89 9.17
C ILE A 55 16.56 9.80 8.09
N MET A 56 16.26 8.55 8.47
CA MET A 56 16.18 7.45 7.54
C MET A 56 15.08 7.66 6.50
N ASP A 57 13.90 8.10 6.90
CA ASP A 57 12.80 8.38 5.98
C ASP A 57 13.18 9.43 4.93
N ASN A 58 13.87 10.49 5.34
CA ASN A 58 14.35 11.51 4.44
C ASN A 58 15.34 10.95 3.41
N TRP A 59 16.22 10.04 3.82
CA TRP A 59 17.13 9.36 2.90
C TRP A 59 16.40 8.38 1.96
N LEU A 60 15.51 7.55 2.50
CA LEU A 60 14.74 6.58 1.71
C LEU A 60 13.87 7.26 0.66
N THR A 61 13.26 8.38 1.01
CA THR A 61 12.39 9.16 0.11
C THR A 61 13.14 10.09 -0.85
N GLY A 62 14.48 10.16 -0.73
CA GLY A 62 15.30 11.02 -1.59
C GLY A 62 15.26 12.51 -1.22
N VAL A 63 14.77 12.85 -0.03
CA VAL A 63 14.85 14.21 0.51
C VAL A 63 16.30 14.58 0.83
N THR A 64 17.10 13.59 1.24
CA THR A 64 18.56 13.73 1.41
C THR A 64 19.29 12.69 0.54
N ASP A 65 20.42 13.07 -0.06
CA ASP A 65 21.21 12.19 -0.92
C ASP A 65 22.07 11.20 -0.12
N SER A 66 22.44 11.56 1.10
CA SER A 66 23.29 10.75 1.98
C SER A 66 22.55 10.33 3.25
N CYS A 67 22.83 9.12 3.71
CA CYS A 67 22.44 8.63 5.01
C CYS A 67 23.61 8.73 5.98
N ASP A 68 23.31 8.83 7.25
CA ASP A 68 24.31 8.78 8.32
C ASP A 68 25.07 7.43 8.26
N THR A 69 26.40 7.50 8.28
CA THR A 69 27.27 6.31 8.23
C THR A 69 27.12 5.44 9.47
N GLU A 70 26.86 6.02 10.63
CA GLU A 70 26.59 5.27 11.86
C GLU A 70 25.31 4.46 11.73
N PHE A 71 24.26 5.07 11.17
CA PHE A 71 23.00 4.41 10.90
C PHE A 71 23.14 3.20 9.95
N LEU A 72 23.83 3.38 8.83
CA LEU A 72 24.09 2.27 7.89
C LEU A 72 24.94 1.17 8.53
N SER A 73 25.86 1.53 9.43
CA SER A 73 26.66 0.57 10.20
C SER A 73 25.80 -0.27 11.14
N VAL A 74 24.81 0.33 11.82
CA VAL A 74 23.87 -0.41 12.67
C VAL A 74 23.04 -1.37 11.85
N ILE A 75 22.47 -0.91 10.72
CA ILE A 75 21.70 -1.75 9.80
C ILE A 75 22.53 -2.96 9.32
N SER A 76 23.77 -2.71 8.86
CA SER A 76 24.68 -3.76 8.37
C SER A 76 25.04 -4.77 9.47
N ARG A 77 25.26 -4.31 10.69
CA ARG A 77 25.52 -5.20 11.82
C ARG A 77 24.32 -6.07 12.18
N CYS A 78 23.13 -5.48 12.27
CA CYS A 78 21.89 -6.23 12.51
C CYS A 78 21.65 -7.29 11.42
N TRP A 79 21.88 -6.93 10.16
CA TRP A 79 21.77 -7.86 9.05
C TRP A 79 22.77 -9.01 9.16
N LYS A 80 24.03 -8.69 9.48
CA LYS A 80 25.06 -9.71 9.69
C LYS A 80 24.64 -10.70 10.78
N GLU A 81 24.24 -10.21 11.95
CA GLU A 81 23.86 -11.04 13.09
C GLU A 81 22.61 -11.89 12.81
N SER A 82 21.59 -11.30 12.18
CA SER A 82 20.30 -11.95 11.96
C SER A 82 20.30 -12.90 10.74
N VAL A 83 20.98 -12.53 9.66
CA VAL A 83 20.93 -13.25 8.39
C VAL A 83 22.25 -13.96 8.12
N ILE A 84 23.39 -13.24 8.04
CA ILE A 84 24.63 -13.79 7.51
C ILE A 84 25.21 -14.88 8.41
N ASP A 85 25.27 -14.64 9.70
CA ASP A 85 25.81 -15.59 10.66
C ASP A 85 24.95 -16.87 10.77
N ASN A 86 23.70 -16.81 10.30
CA ASN A 86 22.73 -17.90 10.31
C ASN A 86 22.42 -18.52 8.95
N ILE A 87 22.93 -17.95 7.86
CA ILE A 87 22.53 -18.27 6.49
C ILE A 87 22.74 -19.76 6.13
N HIS A 88 23.74 -20.40 6.75
CA HIS A 88 24.07 -21.81 6.55
C HIS A 88 22.97 -22.79 7.01
N LYS A 89 21.96 -22.30 7.74
CA LYS A 89 20.81 -23.08 8.20
C LYS A 89 19.70 -23.22 7.17
N TYR A 90 19.79 -22.47 6.07
CA TYR A 90 18.71 -22.32 5.10
C TYR A 90 19.13 -22.73 3.69
N ASP A 91 18.20 -23.30 2.96
CA ASP A 91 18.31 -23.57 1.52
C ASP A 91 17.83 -22.36 0.69
N PHE A 92 16.93 -21.56 1.25
CA PHE A 92 16.34 -20.38 0.60
C PHE A 92 16.35 -19.17 1.52
N ILE A 93 16.80 -18.04 1.01
CA ILE A 93 16.69 -16.72 1.64
C ILE A 93 15.71 -15.92 0.80
N CYS A 94 14.51 -15.68 1.35
CA CYS A 94 13.39 -15.11 0.62
C CYS A 94 13.10 -13.70 1.14
N ILE A 95 13.33 -12.70 0.31
CA ILE A 95 13.30 -11.29 0.70
C ILE A 95 12.11 -10.59 0.05
N SER A 96 11.24 -10.01 0.86
CA SER A 96 10.14 -9.16 0.42
C SER A 96 10.53 -7.68 0.52
N VAL A 97 10.42 -6.96 -0.61
CA VAL A 97 10.55 -5.49 -0.70
C VAL A 97 9.20 -4.92 -1.09
N LEU A 98 8.46 -4.42 -0.10
CA LEU A 98 7.08 -3.99 -0.29
C LEU A 98 6.96 -2.77 -1.20
N SER A 99 7.88 -1.80 -1.08
CA SER A 99 7.72 -0.50 -1.74
C SER A 99 9.07 0.10 -2.13
N TYR A 100 8.99 1.22 -2.85
CA TYR A 100 10.12 2.07 -3.18
C TYR A 100 11.02 2.40 -1.96
N TRP A 101 10.48 2.56 -0.78
CA TRP A 101 11.26 2.88 0.42
C TRP A 101 12.22 1.75 0.85
N GLY A 102 11.89 0.51 0.54
CA GLY A 102 12.80 -0.62 0.78
C GLY A 102 13.96 -0.75 -0.21
N LEU A 103 13.94 -0.02 -1.32
CA LEU A 103 14.90 -0.13 -2.41
C LEU A 103 16.34 0.17 -1.98
N LYS A 104 16.57 1.33 -1.37
CA LYS A 104 17.92 1.75 -0.95
C LYS A 104 18.51 0.82 0.13
N ILE A 105 17.68 0.34 1.04
CA ILE A 105 18.10 -0.64 2.05
C ILE A 105 18.44 -1.97 1.39
N ALA A 106 17.60 -2.47 0.48
CA ALA A 106 17.90 -3.71 -0.25
C ALA A 106 19.22 -3.61 -1.04
N MET A 107 19.44 -2.49 -1.73
CA MET A 107 20.70 -2.24 -2.43
C MET A 107 21.89 -2.24 -1.45
N HIS A 108 21.78 -1.50 -0.34
CA HIS A 108 22.85 -1.43 0.66
C HIS A 108 23.18 -2.80 1.26
N LEU A 109 22.16 -3.55 1.69
CA LEU A 109 22.36 -4.84 2.37
C LEU A 109 22.88 -5.92 1.41
N LEU A 110 22.38 -5.96 0.18
CA LEU A 110 22.73 -7.03 -0.75
C LEU A 110 24.02 -6.76 -1.54
N SER A 111 24.39 -5.48 -1.75
CA SER A 111 25.63 -5.12 -2.44
C SER A 111 26.89 -5.15 -1.57
N ASN A 112 26.75 -4.97 -0.25
CA ASN A 112 27.88 -4.88 0.69
C ASN A 112 28.26 -6.24 1.31
N LEU A 113 27.68 -7.33 0.85
CA LEU A 113 27.94 -8.64 1.41
C LEU A 113 28.86 -9.45 0.47
N ASP A 114 29.78 -10.20 1.06
CA ASP A 114 30.62 -11.20 0.38
C ASP A 114 29.79 -12.35 -0.25
N PHE A 115 28.55 -12.06 -0.65
CA PHE A 115 27.68 -13.03 -1.33
C PHE A 115 28.22 -13.45 -2.69
N VAL A 116 29.01 -12.59 -3.33
CA VAL A 116 29.41 -12.75 -4.74
C VAL A 116 30.48 -13.81 -4.95
N ASN A 117 31.29 -14.12 -3.95
CA ASN A 117 32.53 -14.89 -4.17
C ASN A 117 32.52 -16.36 -3.76
N ASN A 118 31.42 -16.90 -3.21
CA ASN A 118 31.42 -18.28 -2.75
C ASN A 118 30.40 -19.15 -3.49
N LYS A 119 30.74 -20.41 -3.76
CA LYS A 119 29.75 -21.42 -4.14
C LYS A 119 28.71 -21.54 -3.04
N ARG A 120 27.58 -20.83 -3.24
CA ARG A 120 26.47 -20.81 -2.29
C ARG A 120 25.76 -22.16 -2.29
N ASN A 121 25.50 -22.70 -1.11
CA ASN A 121 24.63 -23.87 -0.94
C ASN A 121 23.16 -23.49 -0.72
N TYR A 122 22.82 -22.21 -0.86
CA TYR A 122 21.48 -21.62 -0.69
C TYR A 122 21.16 -20.71 -1.89
N LYS A 123 19.89 -20.46 -2.10
CA LYS A 123 19.38 -19.54 -3.12
C LYS A 123 18.80 -18.29 -2.48
N ILE A 124 19.06 -17.12 -3.07
CA ILE A 124 18.47 -15.85 -2.67
C ILE A 124 17.37 -15.50 -3.67
N ILE A 125 16.16 -15.34 -3.14
CA ILE A 125 14.95 -15.01 -3.89
C ILE A 125 14.46 -13.65 -3.39
N ILE A 126 14.23 -12.70 -4.30
CA ILE A 126 13.69 -11.40 -3.93
C ILE A 126 12.41 -11.13 -4.72
N GLY A 127 11.44 -10.49 -4.06
CA GLY A 127 10.15 -10.16 -4.67
C GLY A 127 9.46 -8.98 -3.98
N GLY A 128 8.25 -8.71 -4.43
CA GLY A 128 7.43 -7.59 -3.98
C GLY A 128 7.46 -6.41 -4.95
N SER A 129 6.50 -5.48 -4.80
CA SER A 129 6.34 -4.34 -5.72
C SER A 129 7.55 -3.41 -5.76
N GLY A 130 8.31 -3.32 -4.67
CA GLY A 130 9.55 -2.55 -4.61
C GLY A 130 10.63 -3.03 -5.59
N CYS A 131 10.65 -4.33 -5.94
CA CYS A 131 11.61 -4.87 -6.90
C CYS A 131 11.39 -4.37 -8.34
N GLN A 132 10.21 -3.86 -8.66
CA GLN A 132 9.87 -3.31 -9.98
C GLN A 132 10.25 -1.83 -10.11
N ASN A 133 10.58 -1.17 -9.00
CA ASN A 133 10.94 0.25 -9.01
C ASN A 133 12.35 0.46 -9.57
N ASN A 134 12.51 1.57 -10.30
CA ASN A 134 13.79 1.95 -10.87
C ASN A 134 14.78 2.41 -9.77
N ILE A 135 16.01 1.93 -9.86
CA ILE A 135 17.08 2.21 -8.87
C ILE A 135 17.51 3.68 -8.84
N ASP A 136 17.34 4.39 -9.94
CA ASP A 136 17.71 5.81 -10.09
C ASP A 136 16.50 6.75 -9.97
N GLY A 137 15.40 6.28 -9.38
CA GLY A 137 14.15 6.98 -9.33
C GLY A 137 13.30 6.79 -10.61
N TYR A 138 12.29 7.60 -10.79
CA TYR A 138 11.23 7.39 -11.79
C TYR A 138 11.61 7.71 -13.24
N ALA A 139 12.87 7.74 -13.63
CA ALA A 139 13.27 8.01 -15.01
C ALA A 139 12.98 6.81 -15.93
N GLN A 140 12.28 7.06 -17.05
CA GLN A 140 12.00 6.02 -18.04
C GLN A 140 13.28 5.39 -18.59
N GLY A 141 13.26 4.08 -18.80
CA GLY A 141 14.34 3.31 -19.41
C GLY A 141 15.48 2.89 -18.48
N LYS A 142 15.36 3.13 -17.19
CA LYS A 142 16.34 2.69 -16.18
C LYS A 142 15.98 1.31 -15.62
N LYS A 143 17.01 0.59 -15.11
CA LYS A 143 16.84 -0.74 -14.54
C LYS A 143 16.02 -0.71 -13.26
N SER A 144 15.15 -1.69 -13.10
CA SER A 144 14.50 -1.97 -11.83
C SER A 144 15.49 -2.51 -10.79
N LEU A 145 15.14 -2.42 -9.51
CA LEU A 145 15.92 -3.02 -8.43
C LEU A 145 16.19 -4.51 -8.69
N GLY A 146 15.17 -5.26 -9.08
CA GLY A 146 15.31 -6.70 -9.35
C GLY A 146 16.27 -7.00 -10.48
N GLU A 147 16.19 -6.27 -11.60
CA GLU A 147 17.12 -6.42 -12.73
C GLU A 147 18.54 -6.07 -12.32
N TRP A 148 18.74 -4.99 -11.59
CA TRP A 148 20.06 -4.59 -11.11
C TRP A 148 20.68 -5.63 -10.17
N LEU A 149 19.92 -6.17 -9.23
CA LEU A 149 20.39 -7.19 -8.28
C LEU A 149 20.75 -8.50 -9.00
N LEU A 150 19.95 -8.89 -9.99
CA LEU A 150 20.20 -10.13 -10.75
C LEU A 150 21.43 -10.02 -11.64
N GLU A 151 21.60 -8.91 -12.37
CA GLU A 151 22.76 -8.68 -13.25
C GLU A 151 24.09 -8.61 -12.47
N ASN A 152 24.05 -8.07 -11.25
CA ASN A 152 25.22 -8.06 -10.38
C ASN A 152 25.41 -9.36 -9.57
N MET A 153 24.61 -10.38 -9.83
CA MET A 153 24.65 -11.69 -9.16
C MET A 153 24.45 -11.64 -7.65
N TYR A 154 23.80 -10.59 -7.13
CA TYR A 154 23.48 -10.48 -5.72
C TYR A 154 22.33 -11.40 -5.30
N VAL A 155 21.44 -11.75 -6.24
CA VAL A 155 20.34 -12.68 -6.03
C VAL A 155 20.27 -13.73 -7.13
N ASP A 156 19.64 -14.88 -6.83
CA ASP A 156 19.49 -15.98 -7.81
C ASP A 156 18.16 -15.86 -8.56
N HIS A 157 17.11 -15.36 -7.90
CA HIS A 157 15.78 -15.23 -8.49
C HIS A 157 15.13 -13.90 -8.10
N VAL A 158 14.40 -13.32 -9.05
CA VAL A 158 13.56 -12.14 -8.85
C VAL A 158 12.14 -12.48 -9.26
N VAL A 159 11.17 -12.19 -8.38
CA VAL A 159 9.75 -12.47 -8.60
C VAL A 159 8.99 -11.15 -8.70
N TYR A 160 8.34 -10.92 -9.84
CA TYR A 160 7.47 -9.77 -10.09
C TYR A 160 5.99 -10.17 -10.08
N GLY A 161 5.15 -9.24 -9.65
CA GLY A 161 3.69 -9.43 -9.65
C GLY A 161 3.22 -10.40 -8.57
N ASP A 162 2.26 -11.27 -8.93
CA ASP A 162 1.77 -12.31 -8.04
C ASP A 162 2.84 -13.38 -7.85
N GLY A 163 3.30 -13.54 -6.63
CA GLY A 163 4.48 -14.34 -6.33
C GLY A 163 4.19 -15.80 -5.96
N GLU A 164 2.96 -16.17 -5.67
CA GLU A 164 2.62 -17.45 -5.04
C GLU A 164 3.01 -18.64 -5.89
N THR A 165 2.52 -18.69 -7.14
CA THR A 165 2.82 -19.79 -8.07
C THR A 165 4.30 -19.83 -8.43
N THR A 166 4.87 -18.68 -8.78
CA THR A 166 6.28 -18.57 -9.16
C THR A 166 7.22 -18.96 -8.02
N PHE A 167 6.89 -18.56 -6.80
CA PHE A 167 7.66 -18.94 -5.62
C PHE A 167 7.59 -20.46 -5.38
N ALA A 168 6.42 -21.07 -5.53
CA ALA A 168 6.26 -22.52 -5.44
C ALA A 168 7.14 -23.26 -6.49
N GLU A 169 7.18 -22.76 -7.73
CA GLU A 169 8.05 -23.30 -8.78
C GLU A 169 9.55 -23.22 -8.41
N ILE A 170 9.99 -22.09 -7.83
CA ILE A 170 11.38 -21.94 -7.38
C ILE A 170 11.71 -22.93 -6.27
N LEU A 171 10.82 -23.12 -5.30
CA LEU A 171 11.02 -24.09 -4.22
C LEU A 171 11.15 -25.54 -4.73
N GLN A 172 10.56 -25.84 -5.88
CA GLN A 172 10.66 -27.13 -6.59
C GLN A 172 11.86 -27.24 -7.52
N GLU A 173 12.83 -26.31 -7.48
CA GLU A 173 14.05 -26.30 -8.31
C GLU A 173 13.86 -25.95 -9.78
N SER A 174 12.91 -25.08 -10.09
CA SER A 174 12.80 -24.53 -11.43
C SER A 174 14.07 -23.78 -11.86
N LYS A 175 14.40 -23.83 -13.17
CA LYS A 175 15.65 -23.25 -13.72
C LYS A 175 15.52 -21.75 -14.09
N GLN A 176 14.40 -21.10 -13.80
CA GLN A 176 14.19 -19.72 -14.24
C GLN A 176 14.88 -18.74 -13.28
N THR A 177 15.62 -17.77 -13.83
CA THR A 177 16.39 -16.78 -13.05
C THR A 177 15.67 -15.44 -12.91
N LEU A 178 14.95 -14.97 -13.94
CA LEU A 178 14.13 -13.78 -13.92
C LEU A 178 12.69 -14.18 -14.27
N LEU A 179 11.83 -14.12 -13.29
CA LEU A 179 10.42 -14.47 -13.44
C LEU A 179 9.62 -13.17 -13.56
N LYS A 180 9.47 -12.70 -14.80
CA LYS A 180 8.46 -11.66 -15.10
C LYS A 180 7.09 -12.27 -14.83
N PRO A 181 6.10 -11.46 -14.38
CA PRO A 181 4.77 -11.97 -14.20
C PRO A 181 4.35 -12.63 -15.53
N THR A 182 4.25 -13.95 -15.54
CA THR A 182 3.38 -14.63 -16.48
C THR A 182 2.06 -13.90 -16.34
N ALA A 183 1.55 -13.38 -17.44
CA ALA A 183 0.39 -12.49 -17.46
C ALA A 183 -0.56 -12.89 -16.32
N GLN A 184 -0.91 -11.98 -15.45
CA GLN A 184 -1.68 -12.10 -14.20
C GLN A 184 -2.99 -12.90 -14.40
N GLN A 185 -2.84 -14.16 -14.65
CA GLN A 185 -3.93 -15.10 -15.00
C GLN A 185 -4.20 -16.10 -13.89
N ASP A 186 -3.39 -16.07 -12.82
CA ASP A 186 -3.57 -16.99 -11.72
C ASP A 186 -4.93 -16.79 -11.05
N ASP A 187 -5.63 -17.87 -10.87
CA ASP A 187 -6.87 -17.88 -10.12
C ASP A 187 -6.55 -17.68 -8.62
N LEU A 188 -6.92 -16.53 -8.06
CA LEU A 188 -6.71 -16.24 -6.63
C LEU A 188 -7.34 -17.31 -5.70
N ASN A 189 -8.25 -18.12 -6.21
CA ASN A 189 -8.86 -19.21 -5.44
C ASN A 189 -7.93 -20.43 -5.25
N SER A 190 -6.88 -20.53 -6.06
CA SER A 190 -5.89 -21.61 -5.97
C SER A 190 -4.72 -21.30 -5.02
N TYR A 191 -4.65 -20.08 -4.49
CA TYR A 191 -3.56 -19.70 -3.62
C TYR A 191 -3.70 -20.30 -2.22
N PRO A 192 -2.57 -20.71 -1.61
CA PRO A 192 -2.57 -21.21 -0.23
C PRO A 192 -3.11 -20.16 0.73
N ILE A 193 -3.73 -20.63 1.81
CA ILE A 193 -4.08 -19.75 2.92
C ILE A 193 -2.77 -19.26 3.56
N PRO A 194 -2.60 -17.93 3.75
CA PRO A 194 -1.44 -17.39 4.45
C PRO A 194 -1.25 -18.05 5.82
N ASN A 195 -0.01 -18.24 6.21
CA ASN A 195 0.32 -18.87 7.49
C ASN A 195 1.18 -17.96 8.35
N TYR A 196 0.66 -17.51 9.48
CA TYR A 196 1.35 -16.63 10.43
C TYR A 196 1.85 -17.37 11.69
N LYS A 197 1.78 -18.71 11.70
CA LYS A 197 2.24 -19.50 12.83
C LYS A 197 3.75 -19.36 13.00
N GLY A 198 4.16 -18.88 14.15
CA GLY A 198 5.57 -18.59 14.47
C GLY A 198 5.90 -17.09 14.46
N ILE A 199 4.99 -16.22 14.03
CA ILE A 199 5.12 -14.77 14.21
C ILE A 199 4.77 -14.41 15.66
N ASN A 200 5.59 -13.55 16.25
CA ASN A 200 5.31 -12.98 17.57
C ASN A 200 4.44 -11.73 17.42
N PHE A 201 3.15 -11.85 17.67
CA PHE A 201 2.20 -10.73 17.53
C PHE A 201 2.48 -9.58 18.51
N SER A 202 3.17 -9.82 19.63
CA SER A 202 3.52 -8.75 20.57
C SER A 202 4.53 -7.73 20.00
N ASP A 203 5.18 -8.05 18.89
CA ASP A 203 6.08 -7.13 18.18
C ASP A 203 5.33 -6.09 17.34
N TYR A 204 4.00 -6.23 17.24
CA TYR A 204 3.12 -5.37 16.44
C TYR A 204 2.13 -4.63 17.32
N LYS A 205 1.64 -3.47 16.82
CA LYS A 205 0.75 -2.58 17.57
C LYS A 205 -0.71 -3.05 17.59
N ALA A 206 -1.10 -3.90 16.64
CA ALA A 206 -2.44 -4.44 16.55
C ALA A 206 -2.43 -5.96 16.47
N ASP A 207 -3.28 -6.60 17.27
CA ASP A 207 -3.52 -8.03 17.22
C ASP A 207 -4.47 -8.35 16.05
N ALA A 208 -3.92 -8.31 14.85
CA ALA A 208 -4.64 -8.46 13.60
C ALA A 208 -3.78 -9.17 12.55
N VAL A 209 -4.42 -9.71 11.50
CA VAL A 209 -3.74 -10.25 10.31
C VAL A 209 -4.35 -9.69 9.03
N PHE A 210 -3.51 -9.65 8.00
CA PHE A 210 -3.96 -9.30 6.66
C PHE A 210 -4.69 -10.45 5.97
N ILE A 211 -5.73 -10.08 5.20
CA ILE A 211 -6.46 -10.97 4.29
C ILE A 211 -6.46 -10.37 2.89
N THR A 212 -6.33 -11.21 1.89
CA THR A 212 -6.49 -10.81 0.50
C THR A 212 -7.81 -11.36 -0.06
N GLY A 213 -8.76 -10.48 -0.34
CA GLY A 213 -10.02 -10.84 -0.99
C GLY A 213 -10.00 -10.58 -2.50
N SER A 214 -9.20 -9.59 -2.95
CA SER A 214 -9.05 -9.25 -4.36
C SER A 214 -7.70 -8.62 -4.67
N ARG A 215 -7.34 -8.61 -5.96
CA ARG A 215 -6.20 -7.87 -6.50
C ARG A 215 -6.63 -7.04 -7.70
N GLY A 216 -6.01 -5.86 -7.85
CA GLY A 216 -6.37 -4.89 -8.86
C GLY A 216 -7.58 -4.04 -8.48
N CYS A 217 -8.07 -3.26 -9.43
CA CYS A 217 -9.19 -2.35 -9.23
C CYS A 217 -10.11 -2.30 -10.46
N VAL A 218 -11.42 -2.22 -10.21
CA VAL A 218 -12.43 -2.01 -11.29
C VAL A 218 -12.45 -0.58 -11.82
N ARG A 219 -11.69 0.32 -11.20
CA ARG A 219 -11.53 1.72 -11.62
C ARG A 219 -10.18 1.91 -12.29
N LYS A 220 -10.12 2.90 -13.19
CA LYS A 220 -8.90 3.31 -13.89
C LYS A 220 -8.72 4.80 -13.67
N CYS A 221 -8.48 5.16 -12.41
CA CYS A 221 -8.23 6.54 -12.01
C CYS A 221 -6.92 7.03 -12.64
N THR A 222 -6.90 8.27 -13.12
CA THR A 222 -5.77 8.78 -13.91
C THR A 222 -4.45 8.84 -13.15
N PHE A 223 -4.50 9.03 -11.85
CA PHE A 223 -3.34 9.18 -10.96
C PHE A 223 -2.88 7.88 -10.28
N CYS A 224 -3.63 6.78 -10.45
CA CYS A 224 -3.43 5.55 -9.67
C CYS A 224 -2.50 4.58 -10.39
N ASP A 225 -1.57 4.00 -9.66
CA ASP A 225 -0.57 3.04 -10.12
C ASP A 225 -1.03 1.57 -10.04
N ILE A 226 -2.18 1.29 -9.46
CA ILE A 226 -2.69 -0.09 -9.30
C ILE A 226 -2.77 -0.83 -10.64
N GLU A 227 -3.07 -0.13 -11.75
CA GLU A 227 -3.11 -0.73 -13.08
C GLU A 227 -1.72 -1.22 -13.56
N THR A 228 -0.63 -0.65 -13.04
CA THR A 228 0.73 -1.06 -13.40
C THR A 228 1.10 -2.38 -12.74
N THR A 229 0.64 -2.60 -11.52
CA THR A 229 0.92 -3.83 -10.76
C THR A 229 -0.11 -4.91 -11.06
N TRP A 230 -1.40 -4.55 -11.07
CA TRP A 230 -2.52 -5.46 -11.33
C TRP A 230 -3.48 -4.86 -12.38
N PRO A 231 -3.22 -5.06 -13.67
CA PRO A 231 -4.03 -4.48 -14.75
C PRO A 231 -5.45 -5.05 -14.83
N VAL A 232 -5.67 -6.25 -14.29
CA VAL A 232 -6.96 -6.93 -14.27
C VAL A 232 -7.44 -7.11 -12.83
N PHE A 233 -8.70 -6.72 -12.58
CA PHE A 233 -9.35 -6.98 -11.30
C PHE A 233 -9.73 -8.46 -11.18
N ARG A 234 -9.27 -9.13 -10.14
CA ARG A 234 -9.58 -10.52 -9.78
C ARG A 234 -9.98 -10.59 -8.32
N TYR A 235 -10.81 -11.54 -7.95
CA TYR A 235 -11.27 -11.69 -6.57
C TYR A 235 -11.38 -13.16 -6.17
N ARG A 236 -11.24 -13.44 -4.90
CA ARG A 236 -11.44 -14.74 -4.29
C ARG A 236 -12.92 -14.95 -3.98
N LYS A 237 -13.38 -16.19 -4.04
CA LYS A 237 -14.73 -16.57 -3.64
C LYS A 237 -15.00 -16.23 -2.18
N ALA A 238 -16.20 -15.75 -1.90
CA ALA A 238 -16.63 -15.36 -0.56
C ALA A 238 -16.41 -16.46 0.48
N GLU A 239 -16.68 -17.71 0.10
CA GLU A 239 -16.53 -18.89 0.94
C GLU A 239 -15.08 -19.08 1.41
N LEU A 240 -14.11 -18.93 0.51
CA LEU A 240 -12.69 -19.10 0.83
C LEU A 240 -12.17 -18.00 1.75
N ILE A 241 -12.71 -16.79 1.61
CA ILE A 241 -12.33 -15.68 2.51
C ILE A 241 -12.86 -15.96 3.93
N VAL A 242 -14.11 -16.44 4.05
CA VAL A 242 -14.70 -16.80 5.35
C VAL A 242 -13.96 -17.97 5.98
N GLU A 243 -13.57 -18.97 5.20
CA GLU A 243 -12.79 -20.13 5.65
C GLU A 243 -11.42 -19.68 6.19
N GLU A 244 -10.72 -18.79 5.49
CA GLU A 244 -9.44 -18.22 5.93
C GLU A 244 -9.59 -17.44 7.25
N ILE A 245 -10.61 -16.60 7.39
CA ILE A 245 -10.91 -15.88 8.64
C ILE A 245 -11.10 -16.87 9.80
N LYS A 246 -11.93 -17.89 9.60
CA LYS A 246 -12.16 -18.93 10.64
C LYS A 246 -10.88 -19.67 11.00
N LYS A 247 -10.07 -20.03 9.98
CA LYS A 247 -8.80 -20.70 10.20
C LYS A 247 -7.86 -19.85 11.06
N HIS A 248 -7.68 -18.57 10.73
CA HIS A 248 -6.83 -17.66 11.50
C HIS A 248 -7.35 -17.45 12.92
N TYR A 249 -8.67 -17.35 13.09
CA TYR A 249 -9.27 -17.28 14.42
C TYR A 249 -8.92 -18.52 15.27
N TYR A 250 -9.13 -19.73 14.75
CA TYR A 250 -8.88 -20.95 15.51
C TYR A 250 -7.39 -21.26 15.71
N ASP A 251 -6.55 -20.95 14.74
CA ASP A 251 -5.12 -21.25 14.79
C ASP A 251 -4.33 -20.23 15.62
N LEU A 252 -4.75 -18.96 15.63
CA LEU A 252 -3.98 -17.83 16.17
C LEU A 252 -4.74 -17.03 17.25
N GLY A 253 -6.03 -17.21 17.41
CA GLY A 253 -6.87 -16.41 18.31
C GLY A 253 -7.16 -14.99 17.81
N VAL A 254 -6.85 -14.65 16.55
CA VAL A 254 -6.99 -13.32 16.01
C VAL A 254 -8.43 -13.01 15.65
N GLU A 255 -8.96 -11.89 16.14
CA GLU A 255 -10.35 -11.44 15.90
C GLU A 255 -10.44 -10.25 14.92
N ARG A 256 -9.32 -9.62 14.57
CA ARG A 256 -9.27 -8.45 13.70
C ARG A 256 -8.57 -8.78 12.39
N PHE A 257 -9.20 -8.39 11.29
CA PHE A 257 -8.74 -8.67 9.94
C PHE A 257 -8.65 -7.39 9.12
N GLU A 258 -7.55 -7.22 8.39
CA GLU A 258 -7.33 -6.06 7.53
C GLU A 258 -7.18 -6.52 6.07
N PHE A 259 -8.06 -6.03 5.19
CA PHE A 259 -7.98 -6.37 3.78
C PHE A 259 -6.86 -5.62 3.07
N THR A 260 -5.97 -6.36 2.39
CA THR A 260 -4.90 -5.78 1.53
C THR A 260 -5.44 -5.25 0.19
N ASP A 261 -6.69 -5.48 -0.07
CA ASP A 261 -7.37 -5.13 -1.32
C ASP A 261 -7.31 -3.63 -1.61
N SER A 262 -7.00 -3.27 -2.86
CA SER A 262 -7.16 -1.88 -3.31
C SER A 262 -8.64 -1.44 -3.27
N LEU A 263 -9.56 -2.42 -3.19
CA LEU A 263 -10.98 -2.18 -3.01
C LEU A 263 -11.74 -3.50 -2.76
N ILE A 264 -12.32 -3.64 -1.58
CA ILE A 264 -13.04 -4.86 -1.16
C ILE A 264 -14.39 -5.04 -1.86
N ASN A 265 -15.05 -3.96 -2.28
CA ASN A 265 -16.33 -3.99 -2.97
C ASN A 265 -16.24 -3.88 -4.50
N GLY A 266 -15.15 -4.40 -5.09
CA GLY A 266 -14.95 -4.45 -6.54
C GLY A 266 -16.01 -5.30 -7.22
N SER A 267 -16.18 -6.53 -6.78
CA SER A 267 -17.35 -7.39 -7.09
C SER A 267 -18.38 -7.21 -5.99
N VAL A 268 -19.41 -6.38 -6.23
CA VAL A 268 -20.43 -6.06 -5.22
C VAL A 268 -21.17 -7.32 -4.78
N SER A 269 -21.50 -8.22 -5.70
CA SER A 269 -22.21 -9.47 -5.40
C SER A 269 -21.39 -10.42 -4.55
N ASN A 270 -20.10 -10.61 -4.85
CA ASN A 270 -19.21 -11.44 -4.05
C ASN A 270 -18.96 -10.85 -2.67
N PHE A 271 -18.78 -9.53 -2.59
CA PHE A 271 -18.63 -8.82 -1.31
C PHE A 271 -19.88 -8.93 -0.44
N TYR A 272 -21.08 -8.80 -1.04
CA TYR A 272 -22.33 -9.02 -0.32
C TYR A 272 -22.44 -10.44 0.22
N LYS A 273 -22.14 -11.44 -0.63
CA LYS A 273 -22.13 -12.85 -0.24
C LYS A 273 -21.15 -13.13 0.89
N PHE A 274 -19.94 -12.56 0.84
CA PHE A 274 -18.94 -12.65 1.92
C PHE A 274 -19.54 -12.15 3.25
N ASN A 275 -20.15 -10.96 3.25
CA ASN A 275 -20.76 -10.41 4.44
C ASN A 275 -21.90 -11.25 4.99
N GLN A 276 -22.77 -11.81 4.10
CA GLN A 276 -23.84 -12.69 4.50
C GLN A 276 -23.30 -13.97 5.16
N LEU A 277 -22.34 -14.63 4.53
CA LEU A 277 -21.74 -15.86 5.04
C LEU A 277 -21.04 -15.64 6.39
N LEU A 278 -20.25 -14.57 6.52
CA LEU A 278 -19.59 -14.27 7.78
C LEU A 278 -20.58 -13.92 8.90
N ALA A 279 -21.64 -13.16 8.59
CA ALA A 279 -22.69 -12.85 9.54
C ALA A 279 -23.44 -14.13 10.00
N GLU A 280 -23.71 -15.06 9.07
CA GLU A 280 -24.33 -16.35 9.38
C GLU A 280 -23.43 -17.21 10.28
N GLU A 281 -22.13 -17.27 10.01
CA GLU A 281 -21.17 -18.02 10.84
C GLU A 281 -21.09 -17.43 12.27
N LYS A 282 -21.08 -16.11 12.40
CA LYS A 282 -21.11 -15.42 13.69
C LYS A 282 -22.42 -15.65 14.45
N ALA A 283 -23.54 -15.74 13.76
CA ALA A 283 -24.85 -16.04 14.36
C ALA A 283 -24.96 -17.51 14.86
N LYS A 284 -24.32 -18.44 14.14
CA LYS A 284 -24.29 -19.87 14.49
C LYS A 284 -23.28 -20.18 15.61
N ASN A 285 -22.19 -19.42 15.69
CA ASN A 285 -21.11 -19.67 16.64
C ASN A 285 -20.77 -18.39 17.42
N SER A 286 -21.10 -18.40 18.72
CA SER A 286 -20.84 -17.27 19.62
C SER A 286 -19.36 -16.92 19.77
N ASP A 287 -18.46 -17.87 19.54
CA ASP A 287 -17.01 -17.64 19.66
C ASP A 287 -16.54 -16.64 18.60
N LEU A 288 -17.15 -16.66 17.42
CA LEU A 288 -16.81 -15.75 16.31
C LEU A 288 -17.43 -14.35 16.43
N LYS A 289 -18.20 -14.06 17.48
CA LYS A 289 -18.98 -12.82 17.63
C LYS A 289 -18.14 -11.53 17.54
N ASN A 290 -16.88 -11.58 18.02
CA ASN A 290 -15.98 -10.44 18.04
C ASN A 290 -15.22 -10.23 16.72
N ILE A 291 -15.27 -11.20 15.80
CA ILE A 291 -14.61 -11.07 14.49
C ILE A 291 -15.02 -9.76 13.83
N SER A 292 -14.03 -9.03 13.39
CA SER A 292 -14.19 -7.73 12.75
C SER A 292 -13.19 -7.53 11.63
N TYR A 293 -13.55 -6.67 10.67
CA TYR A 293 -12.66 -6.35 9.57
C TYR A 293 -12.70 -4.88 9.18
N VAL A 294 -11.62 -4.45 8.50
CA VAL A 294 -11.46 -3.14 7.88
C VAL A 294 -10.95 -3.31 6.45
N GLY A 295 -11.15 -2.33 5.59
CA GLY A 295 -10.63 -2.40 4.22
C GLY A 295 -10.88 -1.16 3.38
N GLN A 296 -10.27 -1.12 2.20
CA GLN A 296 -10.47 -0.05 1.24
C GLN A 296 -11.76 -0.25 0.44
N PHE A 297 -12.43 0.84 0.14
CA PHE A 297 -13.78 0.82 -0.38
C PHE A 297 -13.99 1.91 -1.44
N ILE A 298 -15.04 1.78 -2.23
CA ILE A 298 -15.46 2.81 -3.16
C ILE A 298 -16.94 3.13 -2.96
N ALA A 299 -17.30 4.41 -2.96
CA ALA A 299 -18.69 4.82 -2.97
C ALA A 299 -19.40 4.31 -4.25
N ARG A 300 -20.55 3.68 -4.06
CA ARG A 300 -21.36 3.09 -5.14
C ARG A 300 -22.75 3.76 -5.16
N PRO A 301 -23.35 3.91 -6.36
CA PRO A 301 -24.75 4.31 -6.46
C PRO A 301 -25.68 3.37 -5.70
N LYS A 302 -26.79 3.89 -5.19
CA LYS A 302 -27.81 3.12 -4.47
C LYS A 302 -28.28 1.85 -5.25
N GLN A 303 -28.33 1.94 -6.57
CA GLN A 303 -28.75 0.83 -7.43
C GLN A 303 -27.74 -0.32 -7.45
N GLN A 304 -26.47 -0.05 -7.19
CA GLN A 304 -25.40 -1.05 -7.12
C GLN A 304 -25.19 -1.59 -5.71
N MET A 305 -25.44 -0.77 -4.70
CA MET A 305 -25.22 -1.13 -3.30
C MET A 305 -26.41 -0.71 -2.44
N LEU A 306 -27.34 -1.67 -2.26
CA LEU A 306 -28.59 -1.47 -1.53
C LEU A 306 -28.36 -1.30 -0.01
N PRO A 307 -29.32 -0.76 0.77
CA PRO A 307 -29.23 -0.71 2.23
C PRO A 307 -28.90 -2.06 2.89
N SER A 308 -29.43 -3.17 2.36
CA SER A 308 -29.14 -4.52 2.85
C SER A 308 -27.64 -4.92 2.77
N HIS A 309 -26.86 -4.29 1.90
CA HIS A 309 -25.41 -4.56 1.84
C HIS A 309 -24.73 -3.96 3.08
N TYR A 310 -25.09 -2.76 3.51
CA TYR A 310 -24.54 -2.11 4.71
C TYR A 310 -24.99 -2.83 5.98
N GLU A 311 -26.22 -3.31 6.01
CA GLU A 311 -26.73 -4.18 7.07
C GLU A 311 -25.90 -5.46 7.20
N ALA A 312 -25.65 -6.15 6.08
CA ALA A 312 -24.80 -7.34 6.07
C ALA A 312 -23.37 -7.04 6.51
N MET A 313 -22.78 -5.90 6.08
CA MET A 313 -21.47 -5.44 6.55
C MET A 313 -21.42 -5.29 8.07
N TYR A 314 -22.43 -4.68 8.67
CA TYR A 314 -22.51 -4.51 10.12
C TYR A 314 -22.53 -5.86 10.86
N TYR A 315 -23.40 -6.78 10.46
CA TYR A 315 -23.50 -8.09 11.09
C TYR A 315 -22.26 -8.96 10.85
N ALA A 316 -21.60 -8.80 9.71
CA ALA A 316 -20.30 -9.44 9.44
C ALA A 316 -19.15 -8.88 10.29
N GLY A 317 -19.32 -7.68 10.88
CA GLY A 317 -18.33 -7.04 11.75
C GLY A 317 -17.44 -6.03 11.03
N CYS A 318 -17.90 -5.43 9.93
CA CYS A 318 -17.22 -4.29 9.32
C CYS A 318 -17.15 -3.12 10.30
N LYS A 319 -15.95 -2.72 10.71
CA LYS A 319 -15.77 -1.63 11.66
C LYS A 319 -15.46 -0.30 10.98
N GLN A 320 -14.60 -0.36 9.97
CA GLN A 320 -14.09 0.83 9.31
C GLN A 320 -13.85 0.56 7.83
N ILE A 321 -14.11 1.55 7.01
CA ILE A 321 -13.77 1.54 5.59
C ILE A 321 -12.99 2.80 5.21
N THR A 322 -11.96 2.62 4.40
CA THR A 322 -11.16 3.71 3.86
C THR A 322 -11.58 3.98 2.42
N ILE A 323 -11.92 5.21 2.09
CA ILE A 323 -12.41 5.60 0.76
C ILE A 323 -11.57 6.72 0.17
N GLY A 324 -11.05 6.51 -1.05
CA GLY A 324 -10.52 7.57 -1.87
C GLY A 324 -11.65 8.46 -2.41
N ILE A 325 -12.00 9.52 -1.70
CA ILE A 325 -12.91 10.56 -2.20
C ILE A 325 -12.17 11.49 -3.17
N GLU A 326 -10.93 11.78 -2.89
CA GLU A 326 -9.92 12.57 -3.61
C GLU A 326 -10.25 14.07 -3.71
N SER A 327 -11.48 14.42 -4.03
CA SER A 327 -11.95 15.81 -4.08
C SER A 327 -13.46 15.87 -3.84
N PHE A 328 -13.97 16.90 -3.19
CA PHE A 328 -15.41 17.17 -3.12
C PHE A 328 -15.92 17.88 -4.37
N SER A 329 -15.06 18.40 -5.23
CA SER A 329 -15.46 18.84 -6.57
C SER A 329 -15.76 17.63 -7.47
N GLU A 330 -17.01 17.52 -7.91
CA GLU A 330 -17.44 16.45 -8.82
C GLU A 330 -16.75 16.57 -10.19
N ARG A 331 -16.46 17.81 -10.63
CA ARG A 331 -15.72 18.08 -11.86
C ARG A 331 -14.31 17.47 -11.81
N VAL A 332 -13.57 17.73 -10.72
CA VAL A 332 -12.21 17.18 -10.54
C VAL A 332 -12.27 15.65 -10.44
N ARG A 333 -13.23 15.07 -9.72
CA ARG A 333 -13.38 13.60 -9.66
C ARG A 333 -13.67 12.99 -11.02
N ASN A 334 -14.49 13.64 -11.85
CA ASN A 334 -14.76 13.18 -13.22
C ASN A 334 -13.50 13.20 -14.07
N ASP A 335 -12.67 14.24 -13.93
CA ASP A 335 -11.38 14.36 -14.60
C ASP A 335 -10.38 13.28 -14.13
N MET A 336 -10.40 12.94 -12.84
CA MET A 336 -9.68 11.82 -12.25
C MET A 336 -10.24 10.44 -12.64
N LYS A 337 -11.38 10.36 -13.34
CA LYS A 337 -12.12 9.13 -13.67
C LYS A 337 -12.59 8.32 -12.46
N LYS A 338 -12.93 8.97 -11.35
CA LYS A 338 -13.45 8.30 -10.13
C LYS A 338 -14.86 7.72 -10.31
N LYS A 339 -15.69 8.27 -11.20
CA LYS A 339 -17.00 7.75 -11.59
C LYS A 339 -18.01 7.54 -10.45
N PHE A 340 -18.08 8.46 -9.49
CA PHE A 340 -19.16 8.57 -8.51
C PHE A 340 -19.44 10.04 -8.21
N SER A 341 -20.70 10.33 -7.89
CA SER A 341 -21.24 11.68 -7.67
C SER A 341 -21.22 12.08 -6.19
N ASN A 342 -21.49 13.36 -5.91
CA ASN A 342 -21.75 13.83 -4.54
C ASN A 342 -22.97 13.13 -3.92
N ARG A 343 -23.99 12.78 -4.72
CA ARG A 343 -25.15 12.01 -4.25
C ARG A 343 -24.76 10.61 -3.78
N ASP A 344 -23.80 9.98 -4.44
CA ASP A 344 -23.31 8.66 -4.04
C ASP A 344 -22.53 8.73 -2.72
N ILE A 345 -21.75 9.81 -2.48
CA ILE A 345 -21.08 10.06 -1.21
C ILE A 345 -22.14 10.28 -0.10
N ASP A 346 -23.15 11.10 -0.36
CA ASP A 346 -24.24 11.35 0.61
C ASP A 346 -25.00 10.07 0.96
N TYR A 347 -25.32 9.26 -0.04
CA TYR A 347 -25.99 7.99 0.19
C TYR A 347 -25.13 7.07 1.04
N HIS A 348 -23.86 6.93 0.66
CA HIS A 348 -22.90 6.06 1.34
C HIS A 348 -22.75 6.44 2.81
N ILE A 349 -22.42 7.72 3.13
CA ILE A 349 -22.16 8.13 4.51
C ILE A 349 -23.43 8.03 5.39
N LYS A 350 -24.62 8.25 4.81
CA LYS A 350 -25.90 8.04 5.50
C LYS A 350 -26.13 6.57 5.85
N GLN A 351 -25.79 5.65 4.94
CA GLN A 351 -25.90 4.21 5.24
C GLN A 351 -24.90 3.80 6.32
N CYS A 352 -23.66 4.26 6.24
CA CYS A 352 -22.67 4.00 7.28
C CYS A 352 -23.09 4.55 8.64
N ALA A 353 -23.75 5.72 8.67
CA ALA A 353 -24.28 6.31 9.91
C ALA A 353 -25.41 5.48 10.54
N LEU A 354 -26.25 4.85 9.72
CA LEU A 354 -27.33 3.97 10.23
C LEU A 354 -26.77 2.72 10.93
N TRP A 355 -25.63 2.22 10.47
CA TRP A 355 -25.03 0.98 10.95
C TRP A 355 -23.77 1.20 11.80
N GLY A 356 -23.37 2.43 12.07
CA GLY A 356 -22.18 2.73 12.90
C GLY A 356 -20.86 2.27 12.27
N ILE A 357 -20.77 2.22 10.93
CA ILE A 357 -19.53 1.88 10.20
C ILE A 357 -18.72 3.16 10.04
N SER A 358 -17.49 3.18 10.58
CA SER A 358 -16.63 4.36 10.48
C SER A 358 -15.97 4.51 9.11
N ASN A 359 -15.61 5.73 8.76
CA ASN A 359 -15.04 6.08 7.47
C ASN A 359 -13.76 6.90 7.62
N ILE A 360 -12.70 6.50 6.93
CA ILE A 360 -11.54 7.35 6.65
C ILE A 360 -11.59 7.78 5.19
N TRP A 361 -11.52 9.08 4.95
CA TRP A 361 -11.55 9.62 3.59
C TRP A 361 -10.16 10.11 3.17
N LEU A 362 -9.68 9.57 2.02
CA LEU A 362 -8.44 9.99 1.41
C LEU A 362 -8.71 11.08 0.38
N MET A 363 -7.90 12.13 0.40
CA MET A 363 -8.06 13.31 -0.43
C MET A 363 -6.75 13.65 -1.14
N ILE A 364 -6.85 14.15 -2.38
CA ILE A 364 -5.74 14.66 -3.18
C ILE A 364 -5.93 16.16 -3.35
N VAL A 365 -4.85 16.93 -3.19
CA VAL A 365 -4.83 18.37 -3.41
C VAL A 365 -3.96 18.70 -4.62
N GLY A 366 -4.45 19.60 -5.47
CA GLY A 366 -3.66 20.10 -6.60
C GLY A 366 -3.67 19.16 -7.80
N TYR A 367 -4.81 18.55 -8.14
CA TYR A 367 -4.95 17.92 -9.44
C TYR A 367 -4.80 18.98 -10.56
N PRO A 368 -4.15 18.68 -11.71
CA PRO A 368 -3.74 19.72 -12.69
C PRO A 368 -4.86 20.65 -13.15
N SER A 369 -6.09 20.17 -13.23
CA SER A 369 -7.25 20.97 -13.63
C SER A 369 -8.00 21.62 -12.46
N GLU A 370 -7.53 21.48 -11.21
CA GLU A 370 -8.20 22.01 -10.01
C GLU A 370 -8.19 23.55 -9.99
N SER A 371 -9.34 24.17 -10.17
CA SER A 371 -9.54 25.62 -10.13
C SER A 371 -9.71 26.14 -8.67
N GLN A 372 -9.88 27.46 -8.54
CA GLN A 372 -10.23 28.06 -7.23
C GLN A 372 -11.64 27.67 -6.76
N GLU A 373 -12.58 27.52 -7.70
CA GLU A 373 -13.95 27.06 -7.40
C GLU A 373 -13.94 25.64 -6.86
N ASP A 374 -13.10 24.75 -7.43
CA ASP A 374 -12.96 23.38 -6.94
C ASP A 374 -12.35 23.34 -5.53
N HIS A 375 -11.41 24.24 -5.24
CA HIS A 375 -10.88 24.39 -3.89
C HIS A 375 -11.99 24.83 -2.91
N LEU A 376 -12.86 25.76 -3.31
CA LEU A 376 -14.02 26.14 -2.50
C LEU A 376 -15.02 24.98 -2.33
N ASP A 377 -15.22 24.15 -3.36
CA ASP A 377 -16.03 22.92 -3.23
C ASP A 377 -15.47 21.98 -2.17
N ASN A 378 -14.14 21.86 -2.08
CA ASN A 378 -13.50 21.08 -1.02
C ASN A 378 -13.78 21.66 0.37
N ILE A 379 -13.75 22.97 0.55
CA ILE A 379 -14.13 23.64 1.81
C ILE A 379 -15.61 23.42 2.12
N HIS A 380 -16.49 23.52 1.13
CA HIS A 380 -17.92 23.26 1.30
C HIS A 380 -18.18 21.80 1.68
N GLY A 381 -17.45 20.86 1.10
CA GLY A 381 -17.51 19.44 1.45
C GLY A 381 -17.14 19.19 2.92
N ILE A 382 -16.06 19.80 3.42
CA ILE A 382 -15.69 19.73 4.83
C ILE A 382 -16.86 20.15 5.73
N LYS A 383 -17.49 21.30 5.44
CA LYS A 383 -18.65 21.80 6.21
C LYS A 383 -19.83 20.83 6.13
N ARG A 384 -20.13 20.32 4.93
CA ARG A 384 -21.26 19.41 4.68
C ARG A 384 -21.16 18.13 5.50
N TYR A 385 -19.96 17.55 5.60
CA TYR A 385 -19.77 16.25 6.24
C TYR A 385 -19.29 16.31 7.69
N ALA A 386 -18.99 17.51 8.22
CA ALA A 386 -18.62 17.71 9.62
C ALA A 386 -19.60 17.12 10.65
N PRO A 387 -20.94 17.10 10.44
CA PRO A 387 -21.84 16.43 11.37
C PRO A 387 -21.55 14.96 11.59
N TYR A 388 -21.06 14.23 10.57
CA TYR A 388 -20.70 12.81 10.69
C TYR A 388 -19.42 12.56 11.49
N ALA A 389 -18.52 13.54 11.56
CA ALA A 389 -17.35 13.43 12.43
C ALA A 389 -17.74 13.51 13.92
N LYS A 390 -18.76 14.30 14.26
CA LYS A 390 -19.27 14.38 15.64
C LYS A 390 -19.88 13.08 16.15
N THR A 391 -20.33 12.21 15.25
CA THR A 391 -20.91 10.90 15.58
C THR A 391 -19.90 9.75 15.45
N GLY A 392 -18.65 10.03 15.05
CA GLY A 392 -17.62 9.03 14.81
C GLY A 392 -17.75 8.29 13.48
N VAL A 393 -18.79 8.58 12.67
CA VAL A 393 -18.97 7.91 11.35
C VAL A 393 -17.95 8.40 10.33
N LEU A 394 -17.64 9.69 10.32
CA LEU A 394 -16.46 10.21 9.62
C LEU A 394 -15.32 10.31 10.63
N GLU A 395 -14.54 9.27 10.72
CA GLU A 395 -13.46 9.15 11.69
C GLU A 395 -12.30 10.09 11.36
N MET A 396 -11.96 10.23 10.08
CA MET A 396 -10.82 11.05 9.65
C MET A 396 -10.95 11.50 8.20
N ILE A 397 -10.44 12.69 7.91
CA ILE A 397 -10.07 13.11 6.56
C ILE A 397 -8.54 13.16 6.48
N ARG A 398 -7.94 12.41 5.55
CA ARG A 398 -6.51 12.46 5.25
C ARG A 398 -6.29 13.31 4.01
N TRP A 399 -5.83 14.52 4.20
CA TRP A 399 -5.30 15.33 3.13
C TRP A 399 -3.90 14.78 2.82
N GLY A 400 -3.82 13.96 1.78
CA GLY A 400 -2.55 13.41 1.32
C GLY A 400 -1.54 14.50 0.97
N THR A 401 -0.37 14.13 0.46
CA THR A 401 0.57 15.09 -0.14
C THR A 401 -0.07 15.79 -1.33
N THR A 402 0.57 16.81 -1.91
CA THR A 402 0.15 17.31 -3.22
C THR A 402 0.26 16.19 -4.25
N LEU A 403 -0.52 16.24 -5.32
CA LEU A 403 -0.54 15.19 -6.33
C LEU A 403 0.86 14.79 -6.79
N HIS A 404 1.15 13.49 -6.73
CA HIS A 404 2.36 12.89 -7.27
C HIS A 404 2.13 12.41 -8.70
N TYR A 405 3.08 12.67 -9.58
CA TYR A 405 3.17 12.03 -10.88
C TYR A 405 3.95 10.72 -10.75
N ILE A 406 3.24 9.61 -10.63
CA ILE A 406 3.84 8.27 -10.52
C ILE A 406 3.98 7.70 -11.93
N ASP A 407 5.19 7.28 -12.30
CA ASP A 407 5.46 6.70 -13.62
C ASP A 407 4.60 5.46 -13.90
N GLY A 408 4.20 5.29 -15.16
CA GLY A 408 3.31 4.22 -15.59
C GLY A 408 1.82 4.48 -15.35
N THR A 409 1.45 5.50 -14.56
CA THR A 409 0.03 5.86 -14.38
C THR A 409 -0.56 6.46 -15.65
N PRO A 410 -1.90 6.40 -15.84
CA PRO A 410 -2.52 7.08 -16.98
C PRO A 410 -2.18 8.58 -17.06
N LEU A 411 -1.94 9.25 -15.92
CA LEU A 411 -1.64 10.68 -15.87
C LEU A 411 -0.27 11.02 -16.45
N THR A 412 0.68 10.10 -16.44
CA THR A 412 2.02 10.28 -17.02
C THR A 412 2.11 9.91 -18.49
N ARG A 413 1.02 9.44 -19.10
CA ARG A 413 0.97 9.17 -20.54
C ARG A 413 0.98 10.49 -21.33
N GLN A 414 1.67 10.52 -22.45
CA GLN A 414 1.90 11.74 -23.25
C GLN A 414 0.62 12.54 -23.52
N HIS A 415 -0.47 11.90 -23.93
CA HIS A 415 -1.74 12.57 -24.20
C HIS A 415 -2.35 13.27 -22.97
N MET A 416 -2.07 12.80 -21.75
CA MET A 416 -2.51 13.45 -20.50
C MET A 416 -1.57 14.58 -20.12
N LEU A 417 -0.26 14.40 -20.34
CA LEU A 417 0.72 15.48 -20.17
C LEU A 417 0.41 16.63 -21.10
N ASP A 418 0.11 16.35 -22.38
CA ASP A 418 -0.29 17.36 -23.37
C ASP A 418 -1.62 18.01 -22.99
N ARG A 419 -2.62 17.24 -22.57
CA ARG A 419 -3.91 17.74 -22.12
C ARG A 419 -3.81 18.75 -21.00
N HIS A 420 -2.96 18.48 -20.02
CA HIS A 420 -2.75 19.34 -18.85
C HIS A 420 -1.57 20.30 -19.03
N GLN A 421 -0.87 20.23 -20.17
CA GLN A 421 0.34 21.00 -20.45
C GLN A 421 1.33 20.94 -19.27
N ILE A 422 1.64 19.70 -18.84
CA ILE A 422 2.52 19.48 -17.70
C ILE A 422 3.97 19.61 -18.12
N TYR A 423 4.74 20.36 -17.36
CA TYR A 423 6.18 20.56 -17.58
C TYR A 423 6.93 20.78 -16.23
N GLU A 424 8.24 20.52 -16.25
CA GLU A 424 9.15 20.90 -15.16
C GLU A 424 9.83 22.24 -15.46
N PRO A 425 9.89 23.17 -14.50
CA PRO A 425 10.63 24.41 -14.69
C PRO A 425 12.13 24.13 -14.78
N GLY A 426 12.76 24.54 -15.87
CA GLY A 426 14.22 24.54 -16.00
C GLY A 426 14.87 23.41 -16.78
N ASN A 427 14.10 22.44 -17.28
CA ASN A 427 14.57 21.43 -18.23
C ASN A 427 13.61 21.34 -19.40
N ASP A 428 14.01 21.81 -20.56
CA ASP A 428 13.16 21.86 -21.75
C ASP A 428 12.85 20.51 -22.41
N SER A 429 13.29 19.38 -21.83
CA SER A 429 13.21 18.11 -22.52
C SER A 429 12.74 16.89 -21.75
N GLU A 430 12.66 16.90 -20.43
CA GLU A 430 12.24 15.70 -19.69
C GLU A 430 11.41 16.04 -18.46
N ILE A 431 10.11 15.70 -18.51
CA ILE A 431 9.28 15.58 -17.31
C ILE A 431 9.83 14.38 -16.55
N ARG A 432 10.33 14.59 -15.33
CA ARG A 432 10.68 13.50 -14.43
C ARG A 432 9.44 13.07 -13.67
N PRO A 433 8.79 11.96 -14.05
CA PRO A 433 7.74 11.37 -13.25
C PRO A 433 8.32 11.08 -11.87
N GLY A 434 7.60 11.42 -10.81
CA GLY A 434 8.03 11.16 -9.44
C GLY A 434 8.54 12.35 -8.64
N SER A 435 8.89 13.46 -9.28
CA SER A 435 9.03 14.71 -8.56
C SER A 435 7.65 15.29 -8.25
N SER A 436 7.06 14.86 -7.15
CA SER A 436 5.73 15.30 -6.72
C SER A 436 5.62 16.80 -6.53
N TYR A 437 6.75 17.48 -6.45
CA TYR A 437 6.80 18.87 -6.03
C TYR A 437 7.08 19.85 -7.16
N THR A 438 7.74 19.46 -8.24
CA THR A 438 8.31 20.38 -9.22
C THR A 438 7.46 20.59 -10.48
N TRP A 439 6.46 19.75 -10.75
CA TRP A 439 5.63 19.89 -11.94
C TRP A 439 4.78 21.17 -11.94
N LYS A 440 4.54 21.72 -13.11
CA LYS A 440 3.63 22.85 -13.38
C LYS A 440 2.60 22.44 -14.43
N SER A 441 1.46 23.15 -14.44
CA SER A 441 0.40 22.99 -15.43
C SER A 441 0.27 24.24 -16.26
N GLY A 442 0.40 24.13 -17.58
CA GLY A 442 0.18 25.26 -18.49
C GLY A 442 -1.28 25.65 -18.61
N ILE A 443 -2.20 24.71 -18.44
CA ILE A 443 -3.66 25.02 -18.44
C ILE A 443 -4.11 25.68 -17.13
N ASN A 444 -3.31 25.57 -16.06
CA ASN A 444 -3.59 26.18 -14.76
C ASN A 444 -2.27 26.71 -14.16
N PRO A 445 -1.72 27.79 -14.73
CA PRO A 445 -0.40 28.31 -14.35
C PRO A 445 -0.36 28.81 -12.90
N ASP A 446 -1.51 29.19 -12.33
CA ASP A 446 -1.63 29.65 -10.96
C ASP A 446 -1.51 28.50 -9.95
N LEU A 447 -1.70 27.24 -10.36
CA LEU A 447 -1.59 26.05 -9.53
C LEU A 447 -0.11 25.65 -9.32
N THR A 448 0.71 26.61 -8.88
CA THR A 448 2.11 26.38 -8.54
C THR A 448 2.25 25.44 -7.34
N LEU A 449 3.46 24.93 -7.08
CA LEU A 449 3.73 24.16 -5.87
C LEU A 449 3.31 24.92 -4.61
N ARG A 450 3.69 26.21 -4.52
CA ARG A 450 3.33 27.07 -3.39
C ARG A 450 1.81 27.17 -3.21
N GLU A 451 1.06 27.31 -4.32
CA GLU A 451 -0.40 27.36 -4.27
C GLU A 451 -1.00 26.02 -3.84
N ARG A 452 -0.49 24.90 -4.32
CA ARG A 452 -0.95 23.56 -3.89
C ARG A 452 -0.74 23.33 -2.40
N ILE A 453 0.43 23.72 -1.87
CA ILE A 453 0.72 23.66 -0.44
C ILE A 453 -0.22 24.61 0.33
N ARG A 454 -0.41 25.84 -0.14
CA ARG A 454 -1.34 26.80 0.48
C ARG A 454 -2.75 26.24 0.56
N ARG A 455 -3.26 25.66 -0.53
CA ARG A 455 -4.59 25.02 -0.55
C ARG A 455 -4.67 23.89 0.46
N ARG A 456 -3.66 23.03 0.52
CA ARG A 456 -3.62 21.93 1.47
C ARG A 456 -3.67 22.43 2.91
N LEU A 457 -2.85 23.41 3.27
CA LEU A 457 -2.87 24.03 4.60
C LEU A 457 -4.22 24.70 4.94
N ASP A 458 -4.85 25.34 3.96
CA ASP A 458 -6.18 25.94 4.11
C ASP A 458 -7.24 24.87 4.41
N LEU A 459 -7.22 23.74 3.69
CA LEU A 459 -8.10 22.60 3.93
C LEU A 459 -7.86 21.99 5.33
N HIS A 460 -6.60 21.86 5.77
CA HIS A 460 -6.27 21.44 7.12
C HIS A 460 -6.88 22.38 8.18
N LYS A 461 -6.77 23.71 8.01
CA LYS A 461 -7.37 24.70 8.89
C LYS A 461 -8.89 24.56 8.96
N HIS A 462 -9.55 24.40 7.81
CA HIS A 462 -10.99 24.18 7.75
C HIS A 462 -11.40 22.86 8.43
N THR A 463 -10.68 21.79 8.22
CA THR A 463 -10.90 20.48 8.83
C THR A 463 -10.79 20.58 10.35
N THR A 464 -9.73 21.22 10.87
CA THR A 464 -9.57 21.50 12.30
C THR A 464 -10.69 22.34 12.86
N LYS A 465 -11.06 23.45 12.17
CA LYS A 465 -12.16 24.34 12.57
C LYS A 465 -13.48 23.58 12.74
N HIS A 466 -13.71 22.59 11.89
CA HIS A 466 -14.90 21.74 11.95
C HIS A 466 -14.76 20.51 12.84
N ARG A 467 -13.63 20.38 13.57
CA ARG A 467 -13.33 19.29 14.50
C ARG A 467 -13.39 17.91 13.86
N ILE A 468 -12.99 17.81 12.58
CA ILE A 468 -12.80 16.52 11.91
C ILE A 468 -11.36 16.08 12.18
N PRO A 469 -11.13 14.87 12.71
CA PRO A 469 -9.78 14.36 12.88
C PRO A 469 -9.03 14.28 11.54
N GLN A 470 -7.72 14.50 11.57
CA GLN A 470 -6.86 14.50 10.38
C GLN A 470 -5.42 14.11 10.74
N ALA A 471 -4.68 13.58 9.77
CA ALA A 471 -3.25 13.36 9.93
C ALA A 471 -2.51 14.71 9.98
N ARG A 472 -1.38 14.77 10.68
CA ARG A 472 -0.57 16.01 10.79
C ARG A 472 0.09 16.34 9.45
N ALA A 473 0.13 17.64 9.09
CA ALA A 473 0.73 18.16 7.86
C ALA A 473 2.25 18.45 8.01
N LEU A 474 3.02 17.58 8.69
CA LEU A 474 4.42 17.83 9.00
C LEU A 474 5.31 18.06 7.77
N GLU A 475 5.09 17.28 6.69
CA GLU A 475 5.85 17.39 5.45
C GLU A 475 5.70 18.76 4.78
N ASP A 476 4.50 19.34 4.79
CA ASP A 476 4.26 20.64 4.16
C ASP A 476 4.93 21.78 4.93
N LEU A 477 4.97 21.69 6.25
CA LEU A 477 5.68 22.66 7.07
C LEU A 477 7.18 22.65 6.79
N MET A 478 7.78 21.48 6.56
CA MET A 478 9.19 21.35 6.19
C MET A 478 9.46 21.91 4.80
N ILE A 479 8.58 21.65 3.83
CA ILE A 479 8.70 22.17 2.45
C ILE A 479 8.54 23.69 2.44
N LEU A 480 7.54 24.23 3.15
CA LEU A 480 7.34 25.66 3.26
C LEU A 480 8.52 26.37 3.94
N SER A 481 9.13 25.76 4.96
CA SER A 481 10.33 26.27 5.60
C SER A 481 11.48 26.38 4.61
N ARG A 482 11.76 25.30 3.86
CA ARG A 482 12.81 25.29 2.81
C ARG A 482 12.55 26.29 1.68
N MET A 483 11.29 26.43 1.26
CA MET A 483 10.92 27.43 0.23
C MET A 483 11.08 28.87 0.74
N ALA A 484 10.86 29.10 2.04
CA ALA A 484 11.11 30.42 2.65
C ALA A 484 12.60 30.74 2.82
N GLU A 485 13.43 29.71 2.99
CA GLU A 485 14.90 29.86 3.08
C GLU A 485 15.56 30.07 1.69
N SER A 486 14.87 29.67 0.61
CA SER A 486 15.37 29.79 -0.77
C SER A 486 14.82 31.03 -1.54
N ALA A 487 13.98 31.82 -0.91
CA ALA A 487 13.40 33.06 -1.45
C ALA A 487 14.03 34.29 -0.83
#